data_ad285720db939316f00cf1da8f3dfe5d
#
_entry.id   ad285720db939316f00cf1da8f3dfe5d
#
_cell.length_a   1.000
_cell.length_b   1.000
_cell.length_c   1.000
_cell.angle_alpha   90.00
_cell.angle_beta   90.00
_cell.angle_gamma   90.00
#
_symmetry.space_group_name_H-M   'P 1'
#
loop_
_entity.id
_entity.type
_entity.pdbx_description
1 polymer ?
#
loop_
_entity_poly.entity_id
_entity_poly.type
_entity_poly.pdbx_seq_one_letter_code
_entity_poly.pdbx_strand_id
1 'polypeptide(L)'
;QKRVIYGNTLKGNREGQQIFGSFNFGKRLVDKDLNLNPGIKLDLGYTKLKAFREKTILGDSLADALLYKEQNVKSALATIGILLDKTNNDNQEDEIINHHGRLEYIADLTQSSEAEFYYLNSQSTVYNYKVDNKSKHNFRIGYGFDVTSISGWSLVGNLERFKANGKGYSNEMYLS
;
A
#
# COMPACT_ATOMS: atom_id res chain seq x y z
N GLN A 1 10.15 8.37 16.44
CA GLN A 1 9.92 9.72 15.89
C GLN A 1 10.81 10.72 16.63
N LYS A 2 11.42 11.66 15.89
CA LYS A 2 12.23 12.75 16.43
C LYS A 2 11.69 14.07 15.87
N ARG A 3 11.55 15.07 16.73
CA ARG A 3 11.02 16.40 16.39
C ARG A 3 11.89 17.47 17.05
N VAL A 4 12.18 18.55 16.32
CA VAL A 4 12.95 19.69 16.82
C VAL A 4 12.05 20.93 16.78
N ILE A 5 11.88 21.58 17.93
CA ILE A 5 11.06 22.78 18.09
C ILE A 5 11.80 23.74 19.02
N TYR A 6 12.01 24.99 18.59
CA TYR A 6 12.63 26.07 19.38
C TYR A 6 13.89 25.64 20.14
N GLY A 7 14.78 24.88 19.47
CA GLY A 7 16.03 24.37 20.09
C GLY A 7 15.88 23.11 20.94
N ASN A 8 14.66 22.70 21.26
CA ASN A 8 14.40 21.44 21.97
C ASN A 8 14.34 20.27 21.01
N THR A 9 14.99 19.17 21.35
CA THR A 9 14.87 17.91 20.62
C THR A 9 14.00 16.94 21.41
N LEU A 10 12.87 16.57 20.83
CA LEU A 10 11.89 15.68 21.41
C LEU A 10 11.94 14.32 20.69
N LYS A 11 11.85 13.23 21.44
CA LYS A 11 11.79 11.86 20.91
C LYS A 11 10.63 11.11 21.52
N GLY A 12 9.91 10.37 20.68
CA GLY A 12 8.87 9.46 21.09
C GLY A 12 9.01 8.10 20.41
N ASN A 13 8.77 7.05 21.15
CA ASN A 13 8.64 5.69 20.63
C ASN A 13 7.19 5.26 20.76
N ARG A 14 6.59 4.84 19.62
CA ARG A 14 5.24 4.32 19.57
C ARG A 14 5.28 2.84 19.23
N GLU A 15 4.71 2.04 20.09
CA GLU A 15 4.52 0.61 19.84
C GLU A 15 3.14 0.37 19.22
N GLY A 16 3.03 -0.68 18.43
CA GLY A 16 1.77 -1.09 17.85
C GLY A 16 1.76 -2.57 17.52
N GLN A 17 0.56 -3.08 17.33
CA GLN A 17 0.30 -4.42 16.86
C GLN A 17 -0.61 -4.33 15.64
N GLN A 18 -0.35 -5.18 14.67
CA GLN A 18 -1.14 -5.26 13.44
C GLN A 18 -1.52 -6.70 13.17
N ILE A 19 -2.75 -6.90 12.77
CA ILE A 19 -3.23 -8.14 12.16
C ILE A 19 -3.83 -7.80 10.81
N PHE A 20 -3.52 -8.60 9.81
CA PHE A 20 -4.15 -8.47 8.50
C PHE A 20 -4.44 -9.83 7.91
N GLY A 21 -5.42 -9.88 7.01
CA GLY A 21 -5.80 -11.07 6.26
C GLY A 21 -6.24 -10.70 4.86
N SER A 22 -6.10 -11.64 3.94
CA SER A 22 -6.49 -11.50 2.55
C SER A 22 -7.29 -12.71 2.11
N PHE A 23 -8.43 -12.45 1.46
CA PHE A 23 -9.28 -13.47 0.85
C PHE A 23 -9.29 -13.24 -0.65
N ASN A 24 -8.91 -14.26 -1.41
CA ASN A 24 -8.90 -14.23 -2.86
C ASN A 24 -9.87 -15.28 -3.37
N PHE A 25 -10.70 -14.89 -4.30
CA PHE A 25 -11.59 -15.78 -5.03
C PHE A 25 -11.51 -15.47 -6.51
N GLY A 26 -11.23 -16.47 -7.33
CA GLY A 26 -11.09 -16.29 -8.75
C GLY A 26 -11.29 -17.60 -9.52
N LYS A 27 -11.37 -17.49 -10.83
CA LYS A 27 -11.48 -18.62 -11.73
C LYS A 27 -10.44 -18.49 -12.83
N ARG A 28 -9.70 -19.55 -13.06
CA ARG A 28 -8.81 -19.64 -14.21
C ARG A 28 -9.61 -20.13 -15.43
N LEU A 29 -9.58 -19.34 -16.49
CA LEU A 29 -10.12 -19.66 -17.79
C LEU A 29 -8.93 -19.84 -18.73
N VAL A 30 -8.86 -20.95 -19.40
CA VAL A 30 -7.75 -21.32 -20.29
C VAL A 30 -8.32 -21.49 -21.70
N ASP A 31 -7.74 -20.76 -22.64
CA ASP A 31 -8.02 -20.94 -24.07
C ASP A 31 -6.70 -20.95 -24.82
N LYS A 32 -6.27 -22.14 -25.25
CA LYS A 32 -4.95 -22.39 -25.87
C LYS A 32 -3.81 -21.77 -25.03
N ASP A 33 -3.15 -20.76 -25.57
CA ASP A 33 -1.98 -20.09 -24.97
C ASP A 33 -2.36 -18.91 -24.08
N LEU A 34 -3.66 -18.60 -23.98
CA LEU A 34 -4.19 -17.49 -23.19
C LEU A 34 -4.83 -18.00 -21.90
N ASN A 35 -4.35 -17.50 -20.77
CA ASN A 35 -4.95 -17.67 -19.47
C ASN A 35 -5.60 -16.37 -19.02
N LEU A 36 -6.88 -16.42 -18.73
CA LEU A 36 -7.65 -15.33 -18.13
C LEU A 36 -7.99 -15.70 -16.69
N ASN A 37 -7.62 -14.84 -15.75
CA ASN A 37 -7.85 -15.04 -14.33
C ASN A 37 -8.70 -13.90 -13.75
N PRO A 38 -10.03 -13.87 -14.02
CA PRO A 38 -10.91 -12.95 -13.34
C PRO A 38 -11.00 -13.32 -11.85
N GLY A 39 -11.04 -12.30 -11.00
CA GLY A 39 -11.08 -12.54 -9.57
C GLY A 39 -11.51 -11.33 -8.75
N ILE A 40 -11.81 -11.61 -7.51
CA ILE A 40 -12.06 -10.64 -6.46
C ILE A 40 -11.10 -10.90 -5.30
N LYS A 41 -10.66 -9.84 -4.65
CA LYS A 41 -9.80 -9.88 -3.48
C LYS A 41 -10.34 -8.95 -2.41
N LEU A 42 -10.32 -9.41 -1.16
CA LEU A 42 -10.66 -8.61 0.01
C LEU A 42 -9.47 -8.62 0.97
N ASP A 43 -8.87 -7.46 1.17
CA ASP A 43 -7.81 -7.25 2.14
C ASP A 43 -8.36 -6.52 3.35
N LEU A 44 -8.18 -7.11 4.53
CA LEU A 44 -8.62 -6.56 5.81
C LEU A 44 -7.44 -6.37 6.73
N GLY A 45 -7.38 -5.24 7.40
CA GLY A 45 -6.32 -4.92 8.36
C GLY A 45 -6.86 -4.22 9.60
N TYR A 46 -6.28 -4.55 10.74
CA TYR A 46 -6.50 -3.85 11.99
C TYR A 46 -5.17 -3.57 12.65
N THR A 47 -4.91 -2.29 12.93
CA THR A 47 -3.70 -1.83 13.60
C THR A 47 -4.08 -1.09 14.87
N LYS A 48 -3.53 -1.55 15.98
CA LYS A 48 -3.64 -0.90 17.28
C LYS A 48 -2.31 -0.23 17.62
N LEU A 49 -2.30 1.10 17.74
CA LEU A 49 -1.14 1.89 18.13
C LEU A 49 -1.32 2.32 19.57
N LYS A 50 -0.37 1.97 20.43
CA LYS A 50 -0.41 2.35 21.83
C LYS A 50 -0.24 3.85 22.03
N ALA A 51 -0.73 4.37 23.13
CA ALA A 51 -0.42 5.72 23.57
C ALA A 51 1.09 5.86 23.80
N PHE A 52 1.65 7.02 23.48
CA PHE A 52 3.04 7.31 23.76
C PHE A 52 3.24 8.78 24.13
N ARG A 53 4.29 9.03 24.87
CA ARG A 53 4.72 10.36 25.31
C ARG A 53 6.07 10.71 24.71
N GLU A 54 6.21 11.92 24.21
CA GLU A 54 7.52 12.46 23.84
C GLU A 54 8.35 12.78 25.08
N LYS A 55 9.65 12.62 24.98
CA LYS A 55 10.65 12.96 25.99
C LYS A 55 11.64 13.95 25.39
N THR A 56 12.11 14.90 26.17
CA THR A 56 13.19 15.80 25.78
C THR A 56 14.51 15.03 25.79
N ILE A 57 15.29 15.15 24.72
CA ILE A 57 16.67 14.61 24.64
C ILE A 57 17.67 15.74 24.77
N LEU A 58 17.34 16.91 24.21
CA LEU A 58 18.17 18.11 24.21
C LEU A 58 17.27 19.32 24.48
N GLY A 59 17.68 20.20 25.40
CA GLY A 59 16.91 21.34 25.89
C GLY A 59 16.16 21.03 27.20
N ASP A 60 15.66 22.08 27.83
CA ASP A 60 15.13 21.98 29.22
C ASP A 60 13.60 21.98 29.28
N SER A 61 12.91 22.17 28.16
CA SER A 61 11.46 22.33 28.15
C SER A 61 10.72 21.10 27.68
N LEU A 62 9.81 20.61 28.54
CA LEU A 62 8.78 19.64 28.17
C LEU A 62 7.48 20.31 27.67
N ALA A 63 7.45 21.66 27.62
CA ALA A 63 6.25 22.41 27.28
C ALA A 63 5.70 22.02 25.90
N ASP A 64 6.62 21.74 24.96
CA ASP A 64 6.28 21.38 23.57
C ASP A 64 6.12 19.88 23.36
N ALA A 65 6.32 19.05 24.40
CA ALA A 65 6.19 17.62 24.30
C ALA A 65 4.72 17.22 24.16
N LEU A 66 4.48 16.26 23.26
CA LEU A 66 3.15 15.72 22.97
C LEU A 66 2.94 14.37 23.67
N LEU A 67 1.72 14.17 24.12
CA LEU A 67 1.18 12.87 24.44
C LEU A 67 0.15 12.50 23.40
N TYR A 68 0.38 11.36 22.74
CA TYR A 68 -0.55 10.76 21.80
C TYR A 68 -1.36 9.68 22.50
N LYS A 69 -2.67 9.71 22.31
CA LYS A 69 -3.55 8.66 22.79
C LYS A 69 -3.43 7.38 21.94
N GLU A 70 -4.02 6.32 22.44
CA GLU A 70 -4.18 5.08 21.69
C GLU A 70 -4.96 5.37 20.41
N GLN A 71 -4.57 4.71 19.30
CA GLN A 71 -5.22 4.88 18.01
C GLN A 71 -5.48 3.51 17.39
N ASN A 72 -6.68 3.33 16.90
CA ASN A 72 -7.08 2.13 16.17
C ASN A 72 -7.29 2.50 14.70
N VAL A 73 -6.61 1.78 13.81
CA VAL A 73 -6.72 1.95 12.36
C VAL A 73 -7.29 0.67 11.78
N LYS A 74 -8.44 0.80 11.10
CA LYS A 74 -9.07 -0.28 10.37
C LYS A 74 -8.90 -0.02 8.88
N SER A 75 -8.44 -1.00 8.12
CA SER A 75 -8.32 -0.94 6.67
C SER A 75 -9.12 -2.05 6.02
N ALA A 76 -9.78 -1.73 4.92
CA ALA A 76 -10.50 -2.67 4.11
C ALA A 76 -10.39 -2.27 2.64
N LEU A 77 -9.84 -3.14 1.80
CA LEU A 77 -9.73 -2.93 0.37
C LEU A 77 -10.45 -4.06 -0.36
N ALA A 78 -11.35 -3.72 -1.26
CA ALA A 78 -12.00 -4.67 -2.15
C ALA A 78 -11.49 -4.45 -3.57
N THR A 79 -10.95 -5.49 -4.17
CA THR A 79 -10.41 -5.45 -5.54
C THR A 79 -11.21 -6.41 -6.42
N ILE A 80 -11.60 -5.96 -7.60
CA ILE A 80 -12.09 -6.80 -8.69
C ILE A 80 -11.18 -6.58 -9.89
N GLY A 81 -10.78 -7.65 -10.55
CA GLY A 81 -9.85 -7.53 -11.65
C GLY A 81 -9.74 -8.76 -12.52
N ILE A 82 -8.95 -8.60 -13.57
CA ILE A 82 -8.58 -9.65 -14.51
C ILE A 82 -7.07 -9.62 -14.67
N LEU A 83 -6.44 -10.78 -14.49
CA LEU A 83 -5.06 -11.01 -14.90
C LEU A 83 -5.08 -11.83 -16.19
N LEU A 84 -4.19 -11.44 -17.08
CA LEU A 84 -4.01 -12.03 -18.41
C LEU A 84 -2.59 -12.59 -18.47
N ASP A 85 -2.46 -13.85 -18.85
CA ASP A 85 -1.16 -14.46 -19.12
C ASP A 85 -1.22 -15.14 -20.49
N LYS A 86 -0.33 -14.78 -21.38
CA LYS A 86 -0.22 -15.39 -22.69
C LYS A 86 1.21 -15.86 -22.90
N THR A 87 1.37 -17.14 -23.20
CA THR A 87 2.65 -17.76 -23.54
C THR A 87 2.69 -17.96 -25.06
N ASN A 88 3.63 -17.32 -25.73
CA ASN A 88 3.95 -17.65 -27.11
C ASN A 88 5.05 -18.71 -27.09
N ASN A 89 4.67 -19.93 -27.42
CA ASN A 89 5.59 -21.05 -27.55
C ASN A 89 5.55 -21.49 -29.03
N ASP A 90 6.31 -20.79 -29.86
CA ASP A 90 6.50 -21.24 -31.23
C ASP A 90 7.60 -22.31 -31.23
N ASN A 91 7.22 -23.54 -31.59
CA ASN A 91 8.15 -24.69 -31.61
C ASN A 91 9.35 -24.51 -32.57
N GLN A 92 9.44 -23.39 -33.24
CA GLN A 92 10.52 -23.04 -34.18
C GLN A 92 11.43 -21.90 -33.68
N GLU A 93 11.10 -21.27 -32.53
CA GLU A 93 11.90 -20.19 -31.97
C GLU A 93 12.66 -20.68 -30.73
N ASP A 94 13.93 -20.27 -30.67
CA ASP A 94 14.82 -20.54 -29.51
C ASP A 94 14.45 -19.71 -28.29
N GLU A 95 13.28 -19.06 -28.28
CA GLU A 95 12.82 -18.12 -27.27
C GLU A 95 11.38 -18.40 -26.83
N ILE A 96 11.13 -18.28 -25.54
CA ILE A 96 9.79 -18.32 -24.96
C ILE A 96 9.44 -16.90 -24.52
N ILE A 97 8.32 -16.40 -25.01
CA ILE A 97 7.82 -15.08 -24.66
C ILE A 97 6.52 -15.22 -23.88
N ASN A 98 6.52 -14.75 -22.63
CA ASN A 98 5.32 -14.64 -21.81
C ASN A 98 4.87 -13.18 -21.73
N HIS A 99 3.60 -12.93 -21.93
CA HIS A 99 2.97 -11.64 -21.79
C HIS A 99 2.04 -11.66 -20.57
N HIS A 100 2.11 -10.63 -19.74
CA HIS A 100 1.27 -10.47 -18.57
C HIS A 100 0.46 -9.19 -18.70
N GLY A 101 -0.83 -9.27 -18.46
CA GLY A 101 -1.74 -8.12 -18.42
C GLY A 101 -2.45 -8.06 -17.09
N ARG A 102 -2.72 -6.85 -16.60
CA ARG A 102 -3.49 -6.62 -15.38
C ARG A 102 -4.46 -5.48 -15.57
N LEU A 103 -5.70 -5.70 -15.18
CA LEU A 103 -6.70 -4.64 -15.06
C LEU A 103 -7.45 -4.84 -13.76
N GLU A 104 -7.38 -3.86 -12.86
CA GLU A 104 -8.01 -3.94 -11.54
C GLU A 104 -8.73 -2.64 -11.19
N TYR A 105 -9.89 -2.78 -10.57
CA TYR A 105 -10.59 -1.74 -9.84
C TYR A 105 -10.49 -2.03 -8.35
N ILE A 106 -10.07 -1.04 -7.56
CA ILE A 106 -9.82 -1.16 -6.14
C ILE A 106 -10.71 -0.16 -5.41
N ALA A 107 -11.68 -0.67 -4.65
CA ALA A 107 -12.49 0.13 -3.75
C ALA A 107 -11.84 0.17 -2.36
N ASP A 108 -11.51 1.36 -1.89
CA ASP A 108 -11.01 1.56 -0.52
C ASP A 108 -12.18 1.83 0.42
N LEU A 109 -12.53 0.83 1.20
CA LEU A 109 -13.58 0.84 2.20
C LEU A 109 -13.05 1.22 3.60
N THR A 110 -11.78 1.58 3.68
CA THR A 110 -11.11 1.98 4.92
C THR A 110 -11.86 3.16 5.57
N GLN A 111 -12.12 3.02 6.86
CA GLN A 111 -12.69 4.11 7.64
C GLN A 111 -11.61 5.13 7.99
N SER A 112 -12.00 6.41 8.09
CA SER A 112 -11.09 7.43 8.61
C SER A 112 -10.60 7.05 10.00
N SER A 113 -9.32 7.28 10.26
CA SER A 113 -8.76 7.14 11.61
C SER A 113 -8.44 8.51 12.19
N GLU A 114 -8.64 8.65 13.48
CA GLU A 114 -8.34 9.88 14.20
C GLU A 114 -7.16 9.63 15.14
N ALA A 115 -6.20 10.55 15.11
CA ALA A 115 -5.10 10.61 16.07
C ALA A 115 -5.36 11.75 17.03
N GLU A 116 -5.56 11.42 18.30
CA GLU A 116 -5.73 12.39 19.36
C GLU A 116 -4.40 12.63 20.09
N PHE A 117 -4.07 13.88 20.31
CA PHE A 117 -2.88 14.26 21.08
C PHE A 117 -3.11 15.58 21.82
N TYR A 118 -2.30 15.83 22.84
CA TYR A 118 -2.27 17.08 23.58
C TYR A 118 -0.86 17.41 24.04
N TYR A 119 -0.63 18.69 24.30
CA TYR A 119 0.62 19.14 24.92
C TYR A 119 0.65 18.76 26.39
N LEU A 120 1.80 18.36 26.91
CA LEU A 120 1.93 17.95 28.31
C LEU A 120 1.66 19.08 29.30
N ASN A 121 1.90 20.31 28.92
CA ASN A 121 1.62 21.50 29.73
C ASN A 121 0.17 22.03 29.58
N SER A 122 -0.61 21.50 28.61
CA SER A 122 -1.99 21.93 28.35
C SER A 122 -2.90 20.74 28.05
N GLN A 123 -3.11 19.89 29.06
CA GLN A 123 -3.89 18.65 28.90
C GLN A 123 -5.40 18.89 28.74
N SER A 124 -5.86 20.10 29.00
CA SER A 124 -7.28 20.47 28.77
C SER A 124 -7.65 20.63 27.30
N THR A 125 -6.66 20.83 26.42
CA THR A 125 -6.88 21.02 24.99
C THR A 125 -6.47 19.79 24.22
N VAL A 126 -7.45 19.05 23.70
CA VAL A 126 -7.21 17.85 22.86
C VAL A 126 -7.23 18.28 21.39
N TYR A 127 -6.19 17.91 20.69
CA TYR A 127 -6.09 18.10 19.24
C TYR A 127 -6.42 16.80 18.54
N ASN A 128 -7.27 16.88 17.53
CA ASN A 128 -7.68 15.76 16.71
C ASN A 128 -7.11 15.91 15.30
N TYR A 129 -6.35 14.93 14.87
CA TYR A 129 -5.88 14.86 13.48
C TYR A 129 -6.57 13.71 12.78
N LYS A 130 -7.48 14.05 11.88
CA LYS A 130 -8.22 13.08 11.09
C LYS A 130 -7.43 12.73 9.83
N VAL A 131 -7.14 11.45 9.68
CA VAL A 131 -6.55 10.89 8.45
C VAL A 131 -7.69 10.38 7.59
N ASP A 132 -8.10 11.19 6.63
CA ASP A 132 -9.10 10.79 5.64
C ASP A 132 -8.43 10.19 4.41
N ASN A 133 -8.88 9.01 4.03
CA ASN A 133 -8.54 8.47 2.72
C ASN A 133 -9.45 9.09 1.66
N LYS A 134 -8.92 10.07 0.94
CA LYS A 134 -9.68 10.81 -0.09
C LYS A 134 -9.93 9.99 -1.35
N SER A 135 -9.18 8.93 -1.56
CA SER A 135 -9.27 8.13 -2.79
C SER A 135 -9.96 6.80 -2.51
N LYS A 136 -11.30 6.82 -2.61
CA LYS A 136 -12.10 5.61 -2.39
C LYS A 136 -12.14 4.67 -3.59
N HIS A 137 -11.82 5.15 -4.77
CA HIS A 137 -11.90 4.41 -6.03
C HIS A 137 -10.58 4.54 -6.78
N ASN A 138 -9.95 3.43 -7.06
CA ASN A 138 -8.64 3.39 -7.69
C ASN A 138 -8.66 2.40 -8.85
N PHE A 139 -7.84 2.66 -9.85
CA PHE A 139 -7.68 1.80 -11.01
C PHE A 139 -6.21 1.45 -11.19
N ARG A 140 -5.95 0.20 -11.52
CA ARG A 140 -4.62 -0.27 -11.87
C ARG A 140 -4.67 -0.96 -13.23
N ILE A 141 -3.78 -0.57 -14.12
CA ILE A 141 -3.54 -1.22 -15.39
C ILE A 141 -2.05 -1.50 -15.49
N GLY A 142 -1.72 -2.71 -15.89
CA GLY A 142 -0.34 -3.14 -16.05
C GLY A 142 -0.16 -4.02 -17.26
N TYR A 143 1.04 -3.98 -17.84
CA TYR A 143 1.49 -4.88 -18.87
C TYR A 143 2.95 -5.24 -18.61
N GLY A 144 3.26 -6.50 -18.74
CA GLY A 144 4.62 -7.03 -18.62
C GLY A 144 4.90 -8.08 -19.68
N PHE A 145 6.18 -8.36 -19.86
CA PHE A 145 6.65 -9.46 -20.68
C PHE A 145 7.91 -10.07 -20.09
N ASP A 146 8.05 -11.35 -20.26
CA ASP A 146 9.25 -12.12 -19.94
C ASP A 146 9.72 -12.83 -21.20
N VAL A 147 10.95 -12.62 -21.60
CA VAL A 147 11.60 -13.34 -22.70
C VAL A 147 12.68 -14.23 -22.11
N THR A 148 12.64 -15.50 -22.42
CA THR A 148 13.67 -16.47 -22.00
C THR A 148 14.20 -17.20 -23.21
N SER A 149 15.52 -17.11 -23.44
CA SER A 149 16.19 -17.81 -24.51
C SER A 149 16.78 -19.14 -24.02
N ILE A 150 16.79 -20.15 -24.88
CA ILE A 150 17.49 -21.44 -24.62
C ILE A 150 19.00 -21.26 -24.41
N SER A 151 19.59 -20.16 -24.88
CA SER A 151 20.98 -19.81 -24.63
C SER A 151 21.27 -19.34 -23.19
N GLY A 152 20.24 -19.21 -22.34
CA GLY A 152 20.37 -18.94 -20.90
C GLY A 152 20.26 -17.47 -20.51
N TRP A 153 19.93 -16.55 -21.41
CA TRP A 153 19.61 -15.17 -21.04
C TRP A 153 18.09 -14.98 -20.87
N SER A 154 17.72 -14.01 -20.06
CA SER A 154 16.33 -13.61 -19.87
C SER A 154 16.21 -12.09 -19.82
N LEU A 155 15.08 -11.57 -20.29
CA LEU A 155 14.71 -10.17 -20.24
C LEU A 155 13.30 -10.04 -19.68
N VAL A 156 13.12 -9.23 -18.65
CA VAL A 156 11.83 -8.97 -18.00
C VAL A 156 11.52 -7.49 -18.10
N GLY A 157 10.34 -7.16 -18.61
CA GLY A 157 9.85 -5.80 -18.67
C GLY A 157 8.47 -5.67 -18.04
N ASN A 158 8.23 -4.64 -17.27
CA ASN A 158 6.93 -4.34 -16.68
C ASN A 158 6.63 -2.85 -16.71
N LEU A 159 5.41 -2.50 -17.04
CA LEU A 159 4.85 -1.16 -16.98
C LEU A 159 3.53 -1.20 -16.24
N GLU A 160 3.40 -0.44 -15.19
CA GLU A 160 2.17 -0.34 -14.42
C GLU A 160 1.75 1.12 -14.24
N ARG A 161 0.47 1.38 -14.37
CA ARG A 161 -0.13 2.66 -14.04
C ARG A 161 -1.21 2.47 -12.99
N PHE A 162 -1.07 3.18 -11.89
CA PHE A 162 -2.05 3.27 -10.83
C PHE A 162 -2.66 4.67 -10.81
N LYS A 163 -3.98 4.75 -10.89
CA LYS A 163 -4.73 6.00 -10.81
C LYS A 163 -5.59 6.01 -9.55
N ALA A 164 -5.27 6.90 -8.63
CA ALA A 164 -6.06 7.18 -7.44
C ALA A 164 -7.05 8.31 -7.73
N ASN A 165 -8.35 8.06 -7.58
CA ASN A 165 -9.37 9.08 -7.81
C ASN A 165 -9.20 10.22 -6.78
N GLY A 166 -9.01 11.46 -7.28
CA GLY A 166 -8.80 12.64 -6.45
C GLY A 166 -7.37 12.89 -5.96
N LYS A 167 -6.38 12.02 -6.27
CA LYS A 167 -4.98 12.17 -5.83
C LYS A 167 -3.92 12.11 -6.94
N GLY A 168 -4.34 11.92 -8.19
CA GLY A 168 -3.40 11.81 -9.31
C GLY A 168 -3.12 10.36 -9.70
N TYR A 169 -1.95 10.14 -10.31
CA TYR A 169 -1.51 8.83 -10.80
C TYR A 169 -0.05 8.58 -10.48
N SER A 170 0.34 7.33 -10.39
CA SER A 170 1.73 6.89 -10.39
C SER A 170 1.97 5.96 -11.56
N ASN A 171 3.16 6.03 -12.15
CA ASN A 171 3.62 5.08 -13.15
C ASN A 171 4.86 4.39 -12.59
N GLU A 172 4.95 3.10 -12.77
CA GLU A 172 6.11 2.31 -12.44
C GLU A 172 6.57 1.59 -13.70
N MET A 173 7.86 1.62 -13.97
CA MET A 173 8.50 0.90 -15.06
C MET A 173 9.71 0.16 -14.51
N TYR A 174 9.82 -1.08 -14.91
CA TYR A 174 10.90 -1.96 -14.49
C TYR A 174 11.42 -2.74 -15.70
N LEU A 175 12.73 -2.84 -15.81
CA LEU A 175 13.43 -3.66 -16.79
C LEU A 175 14.61 -4.35 -16.10
N SER A 176 14.75 -5.64 -16.34
CA SER A 176 15.79 -6.47 -15.69
C SER A 176 16.28 -7.56 -16.64
#